data_b52364269568550f7af7084b09515e0a
#
_entry.id   b52364269568550f7af7084b09515e0a
#
_cell.length_a   1.000
_cell.length_b   1.000
_cell.length_c   1.000
_cell.angle_alpha   90.00
_cell.angle_beta   90.00
_cell.angle_gamma   90.00
#
_symmetry.space_group_name_H-M   'P 1'
#
loop_
_entity.id
_entity.type
_entity.pdbx_description
1 polymer ?
#
loop_
_entity_poly.entity_id
_entity_poly.type
_entity_poly.pdbx_seq_one_letter_code
_entity_poly.pdbx_strand_id
1 'polypeptide(L)'
;ENMFKDWSFVYIPYCTGDIHWGANDQEYLAIDEYSHFLAEEGESFTIKHRGFVNFQVVLKWIEDNFRNPSRIFVTGSSAGSYGAIMGFPYIKETFPRSHVSVLGDAGNGVVSEGFQNESIDNWGVQENFPDWIPGFEKSFAELSMAEIYKLIAEYYSHSKIGQYTTAWDWNQTFFYAVMLDIDNYP
;
A
#
# COMPACT_ATOMS: atom_id res chain seq x y z
N GLU A 1 20.21 -17.82 -13.04
CA GLU A 1 20.64 -18.06 -11.64
C GLU A 1 19.80 -17.16 -10.72
N ASN A 2 19.22 -17.71 -9.65
CA ASN A 2 18.40 -16.92 -8.73
C ASN A 2 19.30 -16.03 -7.86
N MET A 3 19.23 -14.72 -8.06
CA MET A 3 20.04 -13.74 -7.34
C MET A 3 19.66 -13.59 -5.85
N PHE A 4 18.49 -14.10 -5.45
CA PHE A 4 17.99 -14.06 -4.08
C PHE A 4 18.09 -15.40 -3.35
N LYS A 5 18.81 -16.40 -3.90
CA LYS A 5 18.86 -17.78 -3.36
C LYS A 5 19.34 -17.85 -1.88
N ASP A 6 20.17 -16.90 -1.46
CA ASP A 6 20.74 -16.84 -0.12
C ASP A 6 20.11 -15.74 0.76
N TRP A 7 18.95 -15.22 0.35
CA TRP A 7 18.24 -14.19 1.11
C TRP A 7 17.20 -14.82 2.04
N SER A 8 16.98 -14.17 3.18
CA SER A 8 15.81 -14.42 4.01
C SER A 8 14.60 -13.70 3.43
N PHE A 9 13.43 -14.34 3.48
CA PHE A 9 12.18 -13.78 2.97
C PHE A 9 11.19 -13.60 4.11
N VAL A 10 10.57 -12.41 4.17
CA VAL A 10 9.43 -12.12 5.03
C VAL A 10 8.28 -11.74 4.11
N TYR A 11 7.16 -12.43 4.23
CA TYR A 11 5.97 -12.21 3.42
C TYR A 11 4.82 -11.73 4.30
N ILE A 12 4.19 -10.62 3.89
CA ILE A 12 3.01 -10.05 4.54
C ILE A 12 1.82 -10.30 3.61
N PRO A 13 0.90 -11.21 3.98
CA PRO A 13 -0.28 -11.49 3.15
C PRO A 13 -1.23 -10.29 3.14
N TYR A 14 -1.86 -10.05 1.99
CA TYR A 14 -2.88 -9.04 1.83
C TYR A 14 -4.26 -9.62 2.18
N CYS A 15 -4.90 -9.11 3.22
CA CYS A 15 -6.18 -9.62 3.72
C CYS A 15 -7.12 -8.52 4.27
N THR A 16 -6.77 -7.24 4.09
CA THR A 16 -7.45 -6.13 4.76
C THR A 16 -8.16 -5.15 3.82
N GLY A 17 -8.03 -5.34 2.50
CA GLY A 17 -8.73 -4.55 1.48
C GLY A 17 -8.38 -3.05 1.46
N ASP A 18 -7.16 -2.68 1.89
CA ASP A 18 -6.74 -1.30 2.15
C ASP A 18 -5.38 -0.92 1.57
N ILE A 19 -4.90 -1.68 0.56
CA ILE A 19 -3.57 -1.56 -0.06
C ILE A 19 -2.40 -1.51 0.94
N HIS A 20 -2.55 -2.12 2.11
CA HIS A 20 -1.64 -2.10 3.27
C HIS A 20 -1.45 -0.73 3.94
N TRP A 21 -2.32 0.23 3.70
CA TRP A 21 -2.19 1.61 4.22
C TRP A 21 -3.13 1.89 5.39
N GLY A 22 -4.14 1.03 5.62
CA GLY A 22 -5.22 1.27 6.56
C GLY A 22 -4.88 0.99 8.02
N ALA A 23 -5.55 1.74 8.92
CA ALA A 23 -5.52 1.56 10.36
C ALA A 23 -6.88 1.79 11.01
N ASN A 24 -7.99 1.58 10.28
CA ASN A 24 -9.36 1.86 10.74
C ASN A 24 -10.25 0.61 10.69
N ASP A 25 -11.26 0.58 11.56
CA ASP A 25 -12.38 -0.36 11.46
C ASP A 25 -13.57 0.42 10.89
N GLN A 26 -14.01 0.06 9.67
CA GLN A 26 -15.05 0.78 8.95
C GLN A 26 -16.31 -0.08 8.81
N GLU A 27 -17.46 0.52 9.12
CA GLU A 27 -18.76 -0.08 8.88
C GLU A 27 -19.23 0.22 7.44
N TYR A 28 -19.69 -0.81 6.75
CA TYR A 28 -20.23 -0.77 5.40
C TYR A 28 -21.65 -1.34 5.39
N LEU A 29 -22.45 -0.91 4.42
CA LEU A 29 -23.77 -1.44 4.16
C LEU A 29 -23.69 -2.47 3.02
N ALA A 30 -24.35 -3.61 3.18
CA ALA A 30 -24.50 -4.58 2.12
C ALA A 30 -25.56 -4.08 1.11
N ILE A 31 -25.09 -3.65 -0.08
CA ILE A 31 -25.93 -2.98 -1.09
C ILE A 31 -26.10 -3.75 -2.37
N ASP A 32 -25.40 -4.87 -2.55
CA ASP A 32 -25.40 -5.65 -3.77
C ASP A 32 -25.25 -7.16 -3.53
N GLU A 33 -25.38 -7.92 -4.61
CA GLU A 33 -25.23 -9.37 -4.58
C GLU A 33 -23.82 -9.87 -4.18
N TYR A 34 -22.80 -9.03 -4.28
CA TYR A 34 -21.42 -9.38 -3.89
C TYR A 34 -21.20 -9.25 -2.39
N SER A 35 -22.01 -8.43 -1.72
CA SER A 35 -21.94 -8.24 -0.26
C SER A 35 -22.61 -9.37 0.52
N HIS A 36 -23.40 -10.25 -0.10
CA HIS A 36 -24.21 -11.28 0.58
C HIS A 36 -23.39 -12.33 1.37
N PHE A 37 -22.10 -12.45 1.07
CA PHE A 37 -21.19 -13.29 1.85
C PHE A 37 -20.82 -12.69 3.21
N LEU A 38 -21.04 -11.39 3.41
CA LEU A 38 -20.65 -10.63 4.59
C LEU A 38 -21.86 -10.27 5.45
N ALA A 39 -22.99 -9.91 4.83
CA ALA A 39 -24.25 -9.55 5.47
C ALA A 39 -25.41 -9.70 4.49
N GLU A 40 -26.65 -9.74 4.95
CA GLU A 40 -27.82 -9.68 4.07
C GLU A 40 -28.02 -8.23 3.53
N GLU A 41 -28.67 -8.07 2.38
CA GLU A 41 -28.93 -6.76 1.78
C GLU A 41 -29.63 -5.84 2.78
N GLY A 42 -29.06 -4.64 2.98
CA GLY A 42 -29.54 -3.66 3.94
C GLY A 42 -28.97 -3.81 5.37
N GLU A 43 -28.22 -4.87 5.65
CA GLU A 43 -27.51 -5.02 6.93
C GLU A 43 -26.11 -4.39 6.86
N SER A 44 -25.62 -3.94 8.00
CA SER A 44 -24.24 -3.45 8.09
C SER A 44 -23.26 -4.54 8.47
N PHE A 45 -22.02 -4.39 8.01
CA PHE A 45 -20.90 -5.23 8.39
C PHE A 45 -19.64 -4.39 8.56
N THR A 46 -18.71 -4.87 9.39
CA THR A 46 -17.46 -4.15 9.65
C THR A 46 -16.29 -4.81 8.94
N ILE A 47 -15.52 -4.03 8.17
CA ILE A 47 -14.21 -4.43 7.66
C ILE A 47 -13.13 -3.79 8.52
N LYS A 48 -12.16 -4.61 8.91
CA LYS A 48 -10.98 -4.16 9.65
C LYS A 48 -9.85 -3.83 8.70
N HIS A 49 -9.78 -2.58 8.29
CA HIS A 49 -8.68 -2.06 7.47
C HIS A 49 -7.45 -1.87 8.35
N ARG A 50 -6.66 -2.92 8.52
CA ARG A 50 -5.52 -2.98 9.44
C ARG A 50 -4.20 -3.31 8.74
N GLY A 51 -4.11 -3.03 7.44
CA GLY A 51 -2.94 -3.38 6.65
C GLY A 51 -1.66 -2.69 7.13
N PHE A 52 -1.74 -1.41 7.47
CA PHE A 52 -0.62 -0.69 8.04
C PHE A 52 -0.25 -1.18 9.45
N VAL A 53 -1.24 -1.48 10.28
CA VAL A 53 -1.02 -2.06 11.62
C VAL A 53 -0.32 -3.42 11.53
N ASN A 54 -0.77 -4.28 10.61
CA ASN A 54 -0.12 -5.57 10.35
C ASN A 54 1.33 -5.39 9.88
N PHE A 55 1.56 -4.43 8.98
CA PHE A 55 2.91 -4.09 8.54
C PHE A 55 3.80 -3.67 9.72
N GLN A 56 3.33 -2.79 10.62
CA GLN A 56 4.09 -2.34 11.78
C GLN A 56 4.45 -3.49 12.74
N VAL A 57 3.53 -4.41 12.96
CA VAL A 57 3.78 -5.62 13.76
C VAL A 57 4.88 -6.48 13.15
N VAL A 58 4.82 -6.69 11.82
CA VAL A 58 5.85 -7.46 11.11
C VAL A 58 7.18 -6.72 11.08
N LEU A 59 7.17 -5.40 10.89
CA LEU A 59 8.40 -4.58 10.93
C LEU A 59 9.09 -4.69 12.29
N LYS A 60 8.31 -4.63 13.38
CA LYS A 60 8.86 -4.83 14.73
C LYS A 60 9.46 -6.23 14.90
N TRP A 61 8.78 -7.25 14.38
CA TRP A 61 9.32 -8.61 14.40
C TRP A 61 10.63 -8.72 13.59
N ILE A 62 10.72 -8.06 12.43
CA ILE A 62 11.95 -8.04 11.61
C ILE A 62 13.09 -7.37 12.41
N GLU A 63 12.83 -6.24 13.05
CA GLU A 63 13.81 -5.52 13.88
C GLU A 63 14.37 -6.43 14.99
N ASP A 64 13.51 -7.18 15.65
CA ASP A 64 13.89 -8.06 16.75
C ASP A 64 14.68 -9.30 16.30
N ASN A 65 14.46 -9.77 15.08
CA ASN A 65 15.02 -11.03 14.58
C ASN A 65 16.20 -10.86 13.60
N PHE A 66 16.33 -9.71 12.94
CA PHE A 66 17.39 -9.44 11.96
C PHE A 66 18.26 -8.27 12.43
N ARG A 67 19.41 -8.60 13.02
CA ARG A 67 20.35 -7.57 13.53
C ARG A 67 21.19 -6.97 12.40
N ASN A 68 20.95 -5.70 12.08
CA ASN A 68 21.74 -4.92 11.12
C ASN A 68 21.93 -5.62 9.76
N PRO A 69 20.87 -5.96 9.03
CA PRO A 69 21.00 -6.52 7.70
C PRO A 69 21.74 -5.52 6.80
N SER A 70 22.71 -6.00 6.01
CA SER A 70 23.47 -5.11 5.11
C SER A 70 22.62 -4.58 3.97
N ARG A 71 21.67 -5.38 3.49
CA ARG A 71 20.76 -5.05 2.38
C ARG A 71 19.35 -5.51 2.69
N ILE A 72 18.39 -4.66 2.34
CA ILE A 72 16.96 -4.97 2.39
C ILE A 72 16.37 -4.64 1.03
N PHE A 73 15.63 -5.57 0.45
CA PHE A 73 14.87 -5.35 -0.77
C PHE A 73 13.38 -5.49 -0.45
N VAL A 74 12.65 -4.39 -0.60
CA VAL A 74 11.21 -4.31 -0.36
C VAL A 74 10.51 -4.43 -1.71
N THR A 75 9.51 -5.28 -1.81
CA THR A 75 8.75 -5.42 -3.05
C THR A 75 7.35 -5.93 -2.77
N GLY A 76 6.47 -5.70 -3.72
CA GLY A 76 5.11 -6.21 -3.71
C GLY A 76 4.44 -5.96 -5.05
N SER A 77 3.43 -6.74 -5.37
CA SER A 77 2.67 -6.61 -6.62
C SER A 77 1.25 -6.14 -6.35
N SER A 78 0.68 -5.32 -7.25
CA SER A 78 -0.67 -4.76 -7.15
C SER A 78 -0.85 -4.00 -5.81
N ALA A 79 -1.81 -4.37 -4.96
CA ALA A 79 -1.97 -3.82 -3.61
C ALA A 79 -0.67 -3.86 -2.80
N GLY A 80 0.15 -4.91 -2.98
CA GLY A 80 1.47 -5.03 -2.35
C GLY A 80 2.50 -4.02 -2.85
N SER A 81 2.37 -3.51 -4.07
CA SER A 81 3.21 -2.41 -4.59
C SER A 81 2.99 -1.13 -3.79
N TYR A 82 1.72 -0.77 -3.56
CA TYR A 82 1.38 0.38 -2.71
C TYR A 82 1.91 0.19 -1.29
N GLY A 83 1.71 -1.02 -0.72
CA GLY A 83 2.25 -1.36 0.60
C GLY A 83 3.77 -1.30 0.68
N ALA A 84 4.47 -1.75 -0.35
CA ALA A 84 5.93 -1.71 -0.41
C ALA A 84 6.46 -0.26 -0.44
N ILE A 85 5.86 0.60 -1.26
CA ILE A 85 6.27 2.01 -1.36
C ILE A 85 5.99 2.77 -0.05
N MET A 86 4.81 2.59 0.55
CA MET A 86 4.46 3.27 1.80
C MET A 86 5.23 2.70 2.99
N GLY A 87 5.53 1.41 3.00
CA GLY A 87 6.33 0.77 4.05
C GLY A 87 7.82 1.08 3.97
N PHE A 88 8.31 1.45 2.78
CA PHE A 88 9.75 1.70 2.56
C PHE A 88 10.33 2.77 3.50
N PRO A 89 9.72 3.96 3.72
CA PRO A 89 10.22 4.95 4.68
C PRO A 89 10.42 4.38 6.08
N TYR A 90 9.45 3.66 6.59
CA TYR A 90 9.49 3.05 7.92
C TYR A 90 10.58 2.01 8.05
N ILE A 91 10.78 1.18 7.01
CA ILE A 91 11.87 0.20 6.97
C ILE A 91 13.22 0.93 6.94
N LYS A 92 13.32 2.03 6.19
CA LYS A 92 14.56 2.80 6.08
C LYS A 92 14.94 3.48 7.38
N GLU A 93 13.97 4.03 8.12
CA GLU A 93 14.19 4.61 9.45
C GLU A 93 14.54 3.54 10.49
N THR A 94 13.89 2.36 10.44
CA THR A 94 14.19 1.24 11.33
C THR A 94 15.60 0.70 11.10
N PHE A 95 16.07 0.68 9.85
CA PHE A 95 17.39 0.16 9.47
C PHE A 95 18.26 1.21 8.76
N PRO A 96 18.64 2.30 9.44
CA PRO A 96 19.30 3.46 8.80
C PRO A 96 20.66 3.14 8.18
N ARG A 97 21.34 2.08 8.66
CA ARG A 97 22.63 1.62 8.15
C ARG A 97 22.53 0.63 6.98
N SER A 98 21.35 0.12 6.72
CA SER A 98 21.10 -0.83 5.62
C SER A 98 20.97 -0.13 4.28
N HIS A 99 21.42 -0.81 3.22
CA HIS A 99 21.05 -0.43 1.85
C HIS A 99 19.62 -0.92 1.57
N VAL A 100 18.64 -0.05 1.79
CA VAL A 100 17.24 -0.37 1.52
C VAL A 100 16.89 0.07 0.11
N SER A 101 16.29 -0.83 -0.67
CA SER A 101 15.76 -0.55 -2.01
C SER A 101 14.32 -1.02 -2.09
N VAL A 102 13.52 -0.39 -2.92
CA VAL A 102 12.12 -0.78 -3.14
C VAL A 102 11.79 -0.86 -4.63
N LEU A 103 11.03 -1.88 -5.00
CA LEU A 103 10.42 -2.03 -6.31
C LEU A 103 8.93 -2.34 -6.15
N GLY A 104 8.08 -1.43 -6.61
CA GLY A 104 6.66 -1.66 -6.75
C GLY A 104 6.35 -2.28 -8.11
N ASP A 105 5.56 -3.34 -8.14
CA ASP A 105 5.11 -4.01 -9.34
C ASP A 105 3.61 -3.84 -9.52
N ALA A 106 3.18 -3.29 -10.66
CA ALA A 106 1.77 -3.11 -11.04
C ALA A 106 0.92 -2.33 -10.01
N GLY A 107 1.49 -1.29 -9.39
CA GLY A 107 0.81 -0.40 -8.44
C GLY A 107 1.24 1.05 -8.61
N ASN A 108 1.10 1.57 -9.83
CA ASN A 108 1.66 2.87 -10.23
C ASN A 108 0.74 4.07 -9.90
N GLY A 109 -0.31 3.85 -9.11
CA GLY A 109 -1.22 4.93 -8.74
C GLY A 109 -2.32 5.19 -9.77
N VAL A 110 -2.76 4.16 -10.49
CA VAL A 110 -3.93 4.24 -11.38
C VAL A 110 -5.19 4.17 -10.52
N VAL A 111 -5.53 5.30 -9.91
CA VAL A 111 -6.69 5.44 -9.01
C VAL A 111 -7.50 6.67 -9.41
N SER A 112 -8.82 6.62 -9.22
CA SER A 112 -9.68 7.78 -9.42
C SER A 112 -9.62 8.73 -8.22
N GLU A 113 -9.90 10.01 -8.46
CA GLU A 113 -9.97 11.01 -7.40
C GLU A 113 -11.04 10.66 -6.35
N GLY A 114 -12.20 10.15 -6.79
CA GLY A 114 -13.27 9.70 -5.88
C GLY A 114 -12.80 8.59 -4.95
N PHE A 115 -12.19 7.54 -5.51
CA PHE A 115 -11.63 6.45 -4.71
C PHE A 115 -10.58 6.92 -3.71
N GLN A 116 -9.70 7.84 -4.12
CA GLN A 116 -8.69 8.38 -3.23
C GLN A 116 -9.30 9.12 -2.05
N ASN A 117 -10.35 9.92 -2.27
CA ASN A 117 -11.03 10.66 -1.21
C ASN A 117 -11.79 9.72 -0.25
N GLU A 118 -12.45 8.69 -0.78
CA GLU A 118 -13.13 7.68 0.06
C GLU A 118 -12.14 6.87 0.91
N SER A 119 -10.97 6.55 0.36
CA SER A 119 -9.94 5.78 1.08
C SER A 119 -9.46 6.49 2.34
N ILE A 120 -9.41 7.83 2.36
CA ILE A 120 -9.01 8.59 3.55
C ILE A 120 -9.97 8.33 4.70
N ASP A 121 -11.26 8.49 4.43
CA ASP A 121 -12.29 8.38 5.48
C ASP A 121 -12.47 6.93 5.92
N ASN A 122 -12.45 5.99 4.97
CA ASN A 122 -12.75 4.58 5.24
C ASN A 122 -11.56 3.83 5.83
N TRP A 123 -10.34 4.09 5.39
CA TRP A 123 -9.17 3.30 5.80
C TRP A 123 -8.31 3.97 6.87
N GLY A 124 -8.50 5.26 7.16
CA GLY A 124 -7.68 6.01 8.12
C GLY A 124 -6.23 6.10 7.67
N VAL A 125 -6.01 6.46 6.38
CA VAL A 125 -4.68 6.48 5.76
C VAL A 125 -3.85 7.68 6.21
N GLN A 126 -4.51 8.80 6.48
CA GLN A 126 -3.85 10.08 6.76
C GLN A 126 -2.86 10.01 7.94
N GLU A 127 -3.26 9.35 9.03
CA GLU A 127 -2.42 9.23 10.21
C GLU A 127 -1.22 8.29 10.03
N ASN A 128 -1.22 7.52 8.94
CA ASN A 128 -0.17 6.56 8.64
C ASN A 128 0.89 7.11 7.68
N PHE A 129 0.80 8.36 7.29
CA PHE A 129 1.84 8.99 6.49
C PHE A 129 3.10 9.24 7.32
N PRO A 130 4.29 9.08 6.72
CA PRO A 130 5.56 9.39 7.38
C PRO A 130 5.72 10.91 7.54
N ASP A 131 5.29 11.44 8.68
CA ASP A 131 5.22 12.88 9.01
C ASP A 131 6.58 13.60 9.00
N TRP A 132 7.67 12.83 9.01
CA TRP A 132 9.03 13.37 8.89
C TRP A 132 9.44 13.70 7.45
N ILE A 133 8.68 13.31 6.43
CA ILE A 133 8.95 13.64 5.02
C ILE A 133 8.23 14.95 4.66
N PRO A 134 8.96 16.01 4.31
CA PRO A 134 8.34 17.27 3.88
C PRO A 134 7.37 17.06 2.71
N GLY A 135 6.19 17.65 2.80
CA GLY A 135 5.11 17.51 1.83
C GLY A 135 3.98 16.58 2.28
N PHE A 136 4.22 15.70 3.27
CA PHE A 136 3.18 14.85 3.86
C PHE A 136 2.39 15.54 4.98
N GLU A 137 2.66 16.81 5.27
CA GLU A 137 1.79 17.67 6.05
C GLU A 137 0.50 18.06 5.31
N LYS A 138 0.45 17.85 3.99
CA LYS A 138 -0.76 17.98 3.18
C LYS A 138 -1.71 16.85 3.43
N SER A 139 -3.01 17.09 3.22
CA SER A 139 -3.96 16.00 3.27
C SER A 139 -3.74 15.01 2.11
N PHE A 140 -4.08 13.75 2.33
CA PHE A 140 -4.00 12.72 1.28
C PHE A 140 -4.83 13.10 0.04
N ALA A 141 -5.96 13.78 0.22
CA ALA A 141 -6.81 14.27 -0.87
C ALA A 141 -6.12 15.32 -1.76
N GLU A 142 -5.09 16.02 -1.24
CA GLU A 142 -4.33 17.03 -1.98
C GLU A 142 -3.11 16.44 -2.71
N LEU A 143 -2.79 15.18 -2.48
CA LEU A 143 -1.62 14.50 -3.05
C LEU A 143 -2.06 13.43 -4.05
N SER A 144 -1.62 13.54 -5.28
CA SER A 144 -1.73 12.40 -6.21
C SER A 144 -0.77 11.27 -5.80
N MET A 145 -1.06 10.04 -6.21
CA MET A 145 -0.16 8.90 -5.97
C MET A 145 1.25 9.16 -6.53
N ALA A 146 1.33 9.83 -7.68
CA ALA A 146 2.62 10.18 -8.29
C ALA A 146 3.41 11.17 -7.40
N GLU A 147 2.73 12.13 -6.76
CA GLU A 147 3.36 13.06 -5.82
C GLU A 147 3.84 12.35 -4.56
N ILE A 148 3.04 11.42 -4.00
CA ILE A 148 3.45 10.58 -2.87
C ILE A 148 4.75 9.85 -3.19
N TYR A 149 4.81 9.17 -4.34
CA TYR A 149 6.00 8.43 -4.76
C TYR A 149 7.20 9.34 -4.98
N LYS A 150 6.96 10.52 -5.57
CA LYS A 150 7.99 11.54 -5.79
C LYS A 150 8.56 12.07 -4.47
N LEU A 151 7.72 12.44 -3.50
CA LEU A 151 8.15 12.93 -2.20
C LEU A 151 9.04 11.92 -1.48
N ILE A 152 8.64 10.63 -1.48
CA ILE A 152 9.45 9.55 -0.92
C ILE A 152 10.80 9.44 -1.65
N ALA A 153 10.79 9.46 -2.99
CA ALA A 153 12.00 9.31 -3.77
C ALA A 153 12.97 10.49 -3.62
N GLU A 154 12.47 11.71 -3.52
CA GLU A 154 13.27 12.93 -3.30
C GLU A 154 13.91 12.93 -1.91
N TYR A 155 13.15 12.56 -0.88
CA TYR A 155 13.65 12.49 0.49
C TYR A 155 14.74 11.41 0.65
N TYR A 156 14.54 10.24 0.08
CA TYR A 156 15.50 9.13 0.11
C TYR A 156 16.33 9.02 -1.18
N SER A 157 16.85 10.14 -1.67
CA SER A 157 17.56 10.26 -2.96
C SER A 157 18.77 9.32 -3.13
N HIS A 158 19.31 8.77 -2.05
CA HIS A 158 20.40 7.77 -2.09
C HIS A 158 19.93 6.31 -2.12
N SER A 159 18.62 6.07 -2.03
CA SER A 159 18.03 4.74 -2.14
C SER A 159 17.59 4.45 -3.58
N LYS A 160 17.51 3.17 -3.92
CA LYS A 160 16.95 2.75 -5.21
C LYS A 160 15.46 2.54 -5.05
N ILE A 161 14.69 3.36 -5.71
CA ILE A 161 13.22 3.32 -5.70
C ILE A 161 12.77 3.16 -7.15
N GLY A 162 11.97 2.15 -7.43
CA GLY A 162 11.49 1.85 -8.77
C GLY A 162 10.05 1.39 -8.79
N GLN A 163 9.43 1.62 -9.94
CA GLN A 163 8.10 1.12 -10.28
C GLN A 163 8.19 0.35 -11.60
N TYR A 164 7.50 -0.75 -11.68
CA TYR A 164 7.32 -1.52 -12.90
C TYR A 164 5.84 -1.73 -13.16
N THR A 165 5.42 -1.63 -14.40
CA THR A 165 4.09 -2.03 -14.85
C THR A 165 4.11 -2.35 -16.33
N THR A 166 3.17 -3.16 -16.77
CA THR A 166 2.94 -3.37 -18.20
C THR A 166 2.14 -2.22 -18.78
N ALA A 167 2.36 -1.88 -20.04
CA ALA A 167 1.62 -0.80 -20.72
C ALA A 167 0.11 -1.12 -20.85
N TRP A 168 -0.25 -2.39 -20.86
CA TRP A 168 -1.61 -2.89 -20.96
C TRP A 168 -1.89 -3.81 -19.75
N ASP A 169 -2.06 -3.21 -18.58
CA ASP A 169 -2.39 -3.92 -17.35
C ASP A 169 -3.90 -4.05 -17.21
N TRP A 170 -4.41 -5.24 -17.51
CA TRP A 170 -5.84 -5.50 -17.46
C TRP A 170 -6.42 -5.35 -16.04
N ASN A 171 -5.70 -5.77 -15.01
CA ASN A 171 -6.17 -5.67 -13.63
C ASN A 171 -6.28 -4.22 -13.17
N GLN A 172 -5.27 -3.38 -13.42
CA GLN A 172 -5.33 -1.96 -13.08
C GLN A 172 -6.46 -1.26 -13.85
N THR A 173 -6.63 -1.59 -15.13
CA THR A 173 -7.72 -1.04 -15.95
C THR A 173 -9.10 -1.47 -15.44
N PHE A 174 -9.25 -2.73 -15.03
CA PHE A 174 -10.48 -3.23 -14.42
C PHE A 174 -10.82 -2.47 -13.13
N PHE A 175 -9.87 -2.38 -12.17
CA PHE A 175 -10.11 -1.65 -10.93
C PHE A 175 -10.39 -0.17 -11.17
N TYR A 176 -9.72 0.46 -12.14
CA TYR A 176 -10.00 1.85 -12.48
C TYR A 176 -11.43 2.05 -13.04
N ALA A 177 -11.90 1.12 -13.86
CA ALA A 177 -13.29 1.13 -14.33
C ALA A 177 -14.29 0.96 -13.17
N VAL A 178 -14.02 0.06 -12.24
CA VAL A 178 -14.83 -0.10 -11.01
C VAL A 178 -14.85 1.20 -10.19
N MET A 179 -13.70 1.86 -10.01
CA MET A 179 -13.62 3.15 -9.30
C MET A 179 -14.41 4.28 -9.99
N LEU A 180 -14.70 4.15 -11.28
CA LEU A 180 -15.47 5.12 -12.07
C LEU A 180 -16.94 4.69 -12.27
N ASP A 181 -17.37 3.60 -11.64
CA ASP A 181 -18.72 3.02 -11.80
C ASP A 181 -19.07 2.78 -13.27
N ILE A 182 -18.11 2.25 -14.03
CA ILE A 182 -18.30 1.92 -15.44
C ILE A 182 -18.85 0.50 -15.55
N ASP A 183 -20.15 0.40 -15.85
CA ASP A 183 -20.81 -0.85 -16.17
C ASP A 183 -20.31 -1.44 -17.50
N ASN A 184 -20.25 -2.78 -17.57
CA ASN A 184 -19.90 -3.52 -18.78
C ASN A 184 -18.48 -3.26 -19.31
N TYR A 185 -17.51 -3.21 -18.42
CA TYR A 185 -16.11 -3.28 -18.82
C TYR A 185 -15.84 -4.61 -19.54
N PRO A 186 -15.27 -4.59 -20.78
CA PRO A 186 -15.09 -5.80 -21.61
C PRO A 186 -14.03 -6.77 -21.09
#